data_ead2b99441a35b708da9413c8d13b4d5
#
_entry.id   ead2b99441a35b708da9413c8d13b4d5
#
_cell.length_a   1.000
_cell.length_b   1.000
_cell.length_c   1.000
_cell.angle_alpha   90.00
_cell.angle_beta   90.00
_cell.angle_gamma   90.00
#
_symmetry.space_group_name_H-M   'P 1'
#
loop_
_entity.id
_entity.type
_entity.pdbx_description
1 polymer ?
#
loop_
_entity_poly.entity_id
_entity_poly.type
_entity_poly.pdbx_seq_one_letter_code
_entity_poly.pdbx_strand_id
1 'polypeptide(L)'
;IEAALTNSETANDPNTWQVAGDIQKTIYDEENMKMYLPGGQADMPKMYGALIKMFEYYLKCDEVEQAGVANGTVKKAKHRKKNSEVLLSVRGNLANGGVEAFNENNYEAAQKYFGLFVDVVENPMFADKAAELKADTLNSLYANYATMAAGLREPKDVASVIKYGNVGKESNSEGWRALMFMAEVYGKEQVDSVKWLET
;
A
#
# COMPACT_ATOMS: atom_id res chain seq x y z
N ILE A 1 14.67 15.39 6.86
CA ILE A 1 14.19 14.16 7.54
C ILE A 1 14.83 12.90 6.93
N GLU A 2 15.04 12.81 5.62
CA GLU A 2 15.55 11.62 4.94
C GLU A 2 16.89 11.13 5.52
N ALA A 3 17.83 12.02 5.83
CA ALA A 3 19.08 11.65 6.47
C ALA A 3 18.89 10.97 7.84
N ALA A 4 17.84 11.35 8.59
CA ALA A 4 17.53 10.72 9.86
C ALA A 4 16.91 9.32 9.70
N LEU A 5 16.20 9.06 8.60
CA LEU A 5 15.60 7.76 8.32
C LEU A 5 16.63 6.70 7.93
N THR A 6 17.80 7.13 7.45
CA THR A 6 18.90 6.25 7.02
C THR A 6 20.06 6.17 8.03
N ASN A 7 20.08 7.04 9.03
CA ASN A 7 21.11 7.06 10.06
C ASN A 7 20.83 5.95 11.09
N SER A 8 21.81 5.10 11.35
CA SER A 8 21.72 3.96 12.27
C SER A 8 21.34 4.34 13.72
N GLU A 9 21.66 5.57 14.15
CA GLU A 9 21.33 6.06 15.50
C GLU A 9 19.86 6.48 15.63
N THR A 10 19.26 6.99 14.55
CA THR A 10 17.90 7.54 14.57
C THR A 10 16.86 6.68 13.88
N ALA A 11 17.26 5.81 12.93
CA ALA A 11 16.34 4.91 12.21
C ALA A 11 15.66 3.86 13.13
N ASN A 12 16.27 3.58 14.30
CA ASN A 12 15.71 2.68 15.31
C ASN A 12 14.85 3.39 16.36
N ASP A 13 14.68 4.72 16.26
CA ASP A 13 13.74 5.47 17.09
C ASP A 13 12.38 5.61 16.39
N PRO A 14 11.28 5.05 16.95
CA PRO A 14 9.96 5.19 16.34
C PRO A 14 9.50 6.64 16.18
N ASN A 15 9.98 7.58 17.03
CA ASN A 15 9.64 8.98 16.88
C ASN A 15 10.20 9.60 15.58
N THR A 16 11.32 9.12 15.07
CA THR A 16 11.88 9.57 13.79
C THR A 16 10.90 9.28 12.65
N TRP A 17 10.34 8.06 12.62
CA TRP A 17 9.36 7.65 11.64
C TRP A 17 8.00 8.34 11.85
N GLN A 18 7.63 8.57 13.12
CA GLN A 18 6.41 9.33 13.43
C GLN A 18 6.47 10.75 12.87
N VAL A 19 7.57 11.47 13.11
CA VAL A 19 7.76 12.82 12.58
C VAL A 19 7.77 12.83 11.05
N ALA A 20 8.42 11.84 10.42
CA ALA A 20 8.42 11.72 8.98
C ALA A 20 6.99 11.51 8.42
N GLY A 21 6.20 10.66 9.07
CA GLY A 21 4.79 10.43 8.71
C GLY A 21 3.93 11.67 8.91
N ASP A 22 4.10 12.40 10.03
CA ASP A 22 3.36 13.64 10.33
C ASP A 22 3.65 14.75 9.30
N ILE A 23 4.90 14.85 8.81
CA ILE A 23 5.26 15.75 7.70
C ILE A 23 4.49 15.38 6.43
N GLN A 24 4.48 14.11 6.06
CA GLN A 24 3.77 13.67 4.85
C GLN A 24 2.25 13.84 4.98
N LYS A 25 1.71 13.58 6.18
CA LYS A 25 0.30 13.85 6.48
C LYS A 25 -0.04 15.32 6.26
N THR A 26 0.79 16.23 6.74
CA THR A 26 0.58 17.68 6.55
C THR A 26 0.56 18.04 5.06
N ILE A 27 1.51 17.54 4.28
CA ILE A 27 1.57 17.77 2.83
C ILE A 27 0.31 17.23 2.14
N TYR A 28 -0.10 16.01 2.50
CA TYR A 28 -1.30 15.39 1.96
C TYR A 28 -2.55 16.20 2.29
N ASP A 29 -2.73 16.58 3.56
CA ASP A 29 -3.91 17.33 4.02
C ASP A 29 -4.02 18.70 3.35
N GLU A 30 -2.91 19.41 3.17
CA GLU A 30 -2.86 20.71 2.48
C GLU A 30 -3.30 20.60 1.02
N GLU A 31 -2.80 19.61 0.28
CA GLU A 31 -3.19 19.42 -1.11
C GLU A 31 -4.62 18.90 -1.23
N ASN A 32 -5.02 17.94 -0.39
CA ASN A 32 -6.38 17.41 -0.36
C ASN A 32 -7.41 18.50 -0.04
N MET A 33 -7.10 19.42 0.87
CA MET A 33 -7.99 20.53 1.20
C MET A 33 -8.26 21.44 -0.01
N LYS A 34 -7.27 21.66 -0.89
CA LYS A 34 -7.44 22.49 -2.09
C LYS A 34 -8.50 21.94 -3.04
N MET A 35 -8.73 20.62 -3.05
CA MET A 35 -9.77 20.00 -3.89
C MET A 35 -11.19 20.45 -3.53
N TYR A 36 -11.40 20.91 -2.30
CA TYR A 36 -12.71 21.34 -1.78
C TYR A 36 -12.89 22.86 -1.71
N LEU A 37 -11.84 23.63 -2.02
CA LEU A 37 -11.91 25.09 -2.02
C LEU A 37 -12.34 25.62 -3.40
N PRO A 38 -13.20 26.64 -3.44
CA PRO A 38 -13.56 27.30 -4.69
C PRO A 38 -12.30 27.82 -5.42
N GLY A 39 -12.06 27.34 -6.63
CA GLY A 39 -10.86 27.72 -7.41
C GLY A 39 -9.55 27.09 -6.93
N GLY A 40 -9.61 26.20 -5.96
CA GLY A 40 -8.42 25.48 -5.49
C GLY A 40 -7.87 24.54 -6.57
N GLN A 41 -6.54 24.50 -6.68
CA GLN A 41 -5.82 23.60 -7.58
C GLN A 41 -4.88 22.74 -6.73
N ALA A 42 -5.23 21.48 -6.55
CA ALA A 42 -4.39 20.52 -5.85
C ALA A 42 -3.26 20.04 -6.78
N ASP A 43 -2.07 19.93 -6.25
CA ASP A 43 -0.96 19.23 -6.89
C ASP A 43 -1.13 17.72 -6.65
N MET A 44 -1.80 17.03 -7.58
CA MET A 44 -2.14 15.60 -7.45
C MET A 44 -0.91 14.71 -7.30
N PRO A 45 0.16 14.85 -8.10
CA PRO A 45 1.40 14.10 -7.90
C PRO A 45 2.01 14.29 -6.50
N LYS A 46 2.03 15.51 -6.00
CA LYS A 46 2.52 15.83 -4.66
C LYS A 46 1.64 15.20 -3.57
N MET A 47 0.32 15.31 -3.72
CA MET A 47 -0.66 14.74 -2.79
C MET A 47 -0.53 13.22 -2.69
N TYR A 48 -0.54 12.52 -3.82
CA TYR A 48 -0.45 11.07 -3.84
C TYR A 48 0.95 10.58 -3.44
N GLY A 49 2.01 11.29 -3.81
CA GLY A 49 3.35 10.99 -3.34
C GLY A 49 3.47 11.09 -1.81
N ALA A 50 2.85 12.11 -1.20
CA ALA A 50 2.78 12.25 0.24
C ALA A 50 1.93 11.14 0.89
N LEU A 51 0.82 10.73 0.26
CA LEU A 51 -0.02 9.62 0.73
C LEU A 51 0.78 8.31 0.85
N ILE A 52 1.53 7.93 -0.19
CA ILE A 52 2.39 6.73 -0.16
C ILE A 52 3.39 6.82 0.98
N LYS A 53 4.15 7.93 1.05
CA LYS A 53 5.18 8.11 2.08
C LYS A 53 4.59 8.11 3.50
N MET A 54 3.39 8.66 3.69
CA MET A 54 2.69 8.63 4.97
C MET A 54 2.39 7.18 5.40
N PHE A 55 1.89 6.34 4.49
CA PHE A 55 1.70 4.91 4.77
C PHE A 55 3.02 4.25 5.12
N GLU A 56 4.05 4.40 4.31
CA GLU A 56 5.37 3.80 4.53
C GLU A 56 5.95 4.17 5.90
N TYR A 57 5.88 5.45 6.25
CA TYR A 57 6.51 5.95 7.47
C TYR A 57 5.72 5.58 8.73
N TYR A 58 4.39 5.63 8.70
CA TYR A 58 3.60 5.20 9.85
C TYR A 58 3.63 3.68 10.06
N LEU A 59 3.65 2.88 8.99
CA LEU A 59 3.84 1.44 9.10
C LEU A 59 5.22 1.10 9.65
N LYS A 60 6.27 1.81 9.20
CA LYS A 60 7.63 1.64 9.73
C LYS A 60 7.76 2.13 11.18
N CYS A 61 7.08 3.20 11.54
CA CYS A 61 6.99 3.64 12.93
C CYS A 61 6.45 2.53 13.83
N ASP A 62 5.37 1.88 13.40
CA ASP A 62 4.78 0.78 14.15
C ASP A 62 5.72 -0.44 14.24
N GLU A 63 6.34 -0.83 13.13
CA GLU A 63 7.32 -1.93 13.10
C GLU A 63 8.46 -1.70 14.10
N VAL A 64 9.07 -0.51 14.05
CA VAL A 64 10.19 -0.14 14.95
C VAL A 64 9.72 -0.06 16.39
N GLU A 65 8.54 0.50 16.65
CA GLU A 65 7.97 0.61 17.99
C GLU A 65 7.69 -0.77 18.60
N GLN A 66 7.09 -1.69 17.83
CA GLN A 66 6.79 -3.04 18.31
C GLN A 66 8.07 -3.86 18.55
N ALA A 67 9.05 -3.74 17.65
CA ALA A 67 10.36 -4.35 17.85
C ALA A 67 11.05 -3.81 19.11
N GLY A 68 10.97 -2.49 19.36
CA GLY A 68 11.50 -1.85 20.54
C GLY A 68 10.80 -2.29 21.83
N VAL A 69 9.49 -2.50 21.79
CA VAL A 69 8.74 -3.08 22.94
C VAL A 69 9.17 -4.52 23.20
N ALA A 70 9.30 -5.33 22.16
CA ALA A 70 9.69 -6.73 22.28
C ALA A 70 11.10 -6.93 22.86
N ASN A 71 12.05 -6.04 22.54
CA ASN A 71 13.42 -6.10 23.02
C ASN A 71 13.69 -5.24 24.29
N GLY A 72 12.66 -4.52 24.79
CA GLY A 72 12.74 -3.72 26.02
C GLY A 72 13.35 -2.34 25.87
N THR A 73 13.68 -1.88 24.65
CA THR A 73 14.20 -0.52 24.40
C THR A 73 13.10 0.53 24.41
N VAL A 74 11.87 0.15 24.11
CA VAL A 74 10.65 0.96 24.21
C VAL A 74 9.77 0.42 25.31
N LYS A 75 9.41 1.24 26.30
CA LYS A 75 8.60 0.81 27.46
C LYS A 75 7.17 0.44 27.08
N LYS A 76 6.56 1.15 26.13
CA LYS A 76 5.16 0.98 25.74
C LYS A 76 4.95 1.57 24.35
N ALA A 77 4.22 0.84 23.48
CA ALA A 77 3.73 1.36 22.22
C ALA A 77 2.71 2.48 22.44
N LYS A 78 2.80 3.56 21.67
CA LYS A 78 1.96 4.77 21.81
C LYS A 78 1.43 5.30 20.46
N HIS A 79 2.04 4.90 19.34
CA HIS A 79 1.73 5.47 18.03
C HIS A 79 0.71 4.66 17.23
N ARG A 80 0.68 3.32 17.41
CA ARG A 80 -0.14 2.38 16.62
C ARG A 80 -1.58 2.83 16.44
N LYS A 81 -2.30 3.11 17.53
CA LYS A 81 -3.73 3.42 17.47
C LYS A 81 -4.00 4.67 16.61
N LYS A 82 -3.32 5.78 16.91
CA LYS A 82 -3.49 7.04 16.16
C LYS A 82 -3.15 6.87 14.69
N ASN A 83 -2.02 6.22 14.41
CA ASN A 83 -1.55 6.05 13.04
C ASN A 83 -2.46 5.11 12.23
N SER A 84 -2.94 4.02 12.82
CA SER A 84 -3.90 3.13 12.15
C SER A 84 -5.22 3.84 11.81
N GLU A 85 -5.76 4.64 12.72
CA GLU A 85 -6.96 5.44 12.48
C GLU A 85 -6.76 6.45 11.32
N VAL A 86 -5.62 7.14 11.30
CA VAL A 86 -5.27 8.07 10.20
C VAL A 86 -5.17 7.32 8.87
N LEU A 87 -4.41 6.24 8.80
CA LEU A 87 -4.21 5.49 7.55
C LEU A 87 -5.51 4.90 7.02
N LEU A 88 -6.37 4.35 7.90
CA LEU A 88 -7.67 3.83 7.47
C LEU A 88 -8.61 4.91 6.95
N SER A 89 -8.57 6.12 7.52
CA SER A 89 -9.42 7.24 7.06
C SER A 89 -9.10 7.69 5.63
N VAL A 90 -7.87 7.48 5.17
CA VAL A 90 -7.42 7.88 3.83
C VAL A 90 -7.13 6.70 2.88
N ARG A 91 -7.37 5.46 3.34
CA ARG A 91 -7.10 4.25 2.56
C ARG A 91 -7.76 4.27 1.18
N GLY A 92 -8.99 4.77 1.08
CA GLY A 92 -9.71 4.90 -0.19
C GLY A 92 -8.97 5.74 -1.23
N ASN A 93 -8.18 6.71 -0.82
CA ASN A 93 -7.42 7.57 -1.73
C ASN A 93 -6.21 6.86 -2.36
N LEU A 94 -5.75 5.73 -1.79
CA LEU A 94 -4.79 4.85 -2.47
C LEU A 94 -5.39 4.29 -3.76
N ALA A 95 -6.66 3.88 -3.74
CA ALA A 95 -7.34 3.41 -4.93
C ALA A 95 -7.43 4.50 -6.00
N ASN A 96 -7.76 5.73 -5.62
CA ASN A 96 -7.82 6.87 -6.54
C ASN A 96 -6.45 7.16 -7.19
N GLY A 97 -5.39 7.22 -6.38
CA GLY A 97 -4.02 7.37 -6.90
C GLY A 97 -3.58 6.23 -7.81
N GLY A 98 -4.00 5.00 -7.47
CA GLY A 98 -3.75 3.82 -8.30
C GLY A 98 -4.42 3.90 -9.67
N VAL A 99 -5.68 4.34 -9.73
CA VAL A 99 -6.43 4.53 -10.97
C VAL A 99 -5.78 5.63 -11.83
N GLU A 100 -5.40 6.75 -11.25
CA GLU A 100 -4.72 7.84 -11.96
C GLU A 100 -3.40 7.34 -12.57
N ALA A 101 -2.54 6.74 -11.76
CA ALA A 101 -1.27 6.19 -12.24
C ALA A 101 -1.45 5.11 -13.32
N PHE A 102 -2.47 4.26 -13.18
CA PHE A 102 -2.76 3.22 -14.16
C PHE A 102 -3.19 3.81 -15.52
N ASN A 103 -4.03 4.85 -15.50
CA ASN A 103 -4.47 5.57 -16.70
C ASN A 103 -3.32 6.30 -17.41
N GLU A 104 -2.32 6.72 -16.67
CA GLU A 104 -1.08 7.33 -17.19
C GLU A 104 -0.05 6.27 -17.65
N ASN A 105 -0.36 4.98 -17.60
CA ASN A 105 0.53 3.85 -17.84
C ASN A 105 1.74 3.81 -16.89
N ASN A 106 1.66 4.49 -15.75
CA ASN A 106 2.65 4.39 -14.69
C ASN A 106 2.35 3.17 -13.81
N TYR A 107 2.60 1.98 -14.37
CA TYR A 107 2.22 0.72 -13.74
C TYR A 107 3.01 0.43 -12.46
N GLU A 108 4.22 0.96 -12.33
CA GLU A 108 5.00 0.84 -11.09
C GLU A 108 4.32 1.59 -9.94
N ALA A 109 3.91 2.83 -10.17
CA ALA A 109 3.18 3.60 -9.17
C ALA A 109 1.80 2.98 -8.90
N ALA A 110 1.06 2.59 -9.94
CA ALA A 110 -0.24 1.94 -9.81
C ALA A 110 -0.18 0.68 -8.95
N GLN A 111 0.81 -0.20 -9.19
CA GLN A 111 1.05 -1.39 -8.38
C GLN A 111 1.27 -1.03 -6.91
N LYS A 112 2.04 0.01 -6.63
CA LYS A 112 2.36 0.45 -5.27
C LYS A 112 1.10 0.94 -4.54
N TYR A 113 0.27 1.75 -5.19
CA TYR A 113 -0.99 2.24 -4.61
C TYR A 113 -1.98 1.11 -4.31
N PHE A 114 -2.29 0.29 -5.32
CA PHE A 114 -3.23 -0.81 -5.15
C PHE A 114 -2.68 -1.87 -4.19
N GLY A 115 -1.37 -2.14 -4.25
CA GLY A 115 -0.71 -3.06 -3.34
C GLY A 115 -0.84 -2.63 -1.88
N LEU A 116 -0.56 -1.37 -1.57
CA LEU A 116 -0.73 -0.82 -0.22
C LEU A 116 -2.19 -0.90 0.25
N PHE A 117 -3.17 -0.64 -0.64
CA PHE A 117 -4.58 -0.78 -0.31
C PHE A 117 -4.90 -2.21 0.17
N VAL A 118 -4.36 -3.21 -0.49
CA VAL A 118 -4.58 -4.64 -0.18
C VAL A 118 -3.78 -5.07 1.06
N ASP A 119 -2.51 -4.68 1.14
CA ASP A 119 -1.59 -5.12 2.19
C ASP A 119 -1.98 -4.66 3.60
N VAL A 120 -2.75 -3.58 3.72
CA VAL A 120 -3.34 -3.11 4.99
C VAL A 120 -4.13 -4.21 5.68
N VAL A 121 -4.81 -5.10 4.93
CA VAL A 121 -5.71 -6.14 5.47
C VAL A 121 -4.98 -7.11 6.38
N GLU A 122 -3.76 -7.49 6.04
CA GLU A 122 -2.96 -8.46 6.78
C GLU A 122 -1.90 -7.81 7.70
N ASN A 123 -1.82 -6.48 7.70
CA ASN A 123 -0.82 -5.79 8.50
C ASN A 123 -1.20 -5.78 10.00
N PRO A 124 -0.32 -6.20 10.91
CA PRO A 124 -0.57 -6.27 12.35
C PRO A 124 -1.00 -4.95 13.00
N MET A 125 -0.67 -3.81 12.39
CA MET A 125 -1.13 -2.50 12.86
C MET A 125 -2.66 -2.40 12.89
N PHE A 126 -3.35 -3.12 12.00
CA PHE A 126 -4.81 -3.06 11.81
C PHE A 126 -5.53 -4.30 12.35
N ALA A 127 -4.90 -5.07 13.22
CA ALA A 127 -5.46 -6.32 13.76
C ALA A 127 -6.85 -6.13 14.38
N ASP A 128 -7.09 -5.00 15.05
CA ASP A 128 -8.39 -4.66 15.67
C ASP A 128 -9.51 -4.45 14.64
N LYS A 129 -9.16 -4.21 13.38
CA LYS A 129 -10.08 -4.00 12.25
C LYS A 129 -10.01 -5.11 11.21
N ALA A 130 -9.25 -6.17 11.46
CA ALA A 130 -8.96 -7.21 10.47
C ALA A 130 -10.23 -7.86 9.90
N ALA A 131 -11.25 -8.11 10.72
CA ALA A 131 -12.52 -8.71 10.26
C ALA A 131 -13.28 -7.78 9.30
N GLU A 132 -13.34 -6.49 9.62
CA GLU A 132 -13.98 -5.46 8.78
C GLU A 132 -13.23 -5.31 7.46
N LEU A 133 -11.90 -5.21 7.53
CA LEU A 133 -11.04 -5.06 6.35
C LEU A 133 -11.12 -6.29 5.44
N LYS A 134 -11.16 -7.52 5.99
CA LYS A 134 -11.30 -8.75 5.20
C LYS A 134 -12.66 -8.87 4.51
N ALA A 135 -13.70 -8.33 5.11
CA ALA A 135 -15.04 -8.33 4.53
C ALA A 135 -15.23 -7.28 3.41
N ASP A 136 -14.31 -6.34 3.25
CA ASP A 136 -14.35 -5.33 2.20
C ASP A 136 -14.09 -5.95 0.82
N THR A 137 -15.12 -6.02 -0.01
CA THR A 137 -15.05 -6.59 -1.37
C THR A 137 -14.12 -5.82 -2.31
N LEU A 138 -13.76 -4.59 -1.96
CA LEU A 138 -12.80 -3.79 -2.72
C LEU A 138 -11.38 -4.37 -2.66
N ASN A 139 -11.07 -5.22 -1.65
CA ASN A 139 -9.77 -5.88 -1.57
C ASN A 139 -9.48 -6.73 -2.80
N SER A 140 -10.41 -7.60 -3.19
CA SER A 140 -10.22 -8.46 -4.37
C SER A 140 -10.25 -7.66 -5.67
N LEU A 141 -11.06 -6.59 -5.75
CA LEU A 141 -11.06 -5.69 -6.90
C LEU A 141 -9.71 -4.99 -7.07
N TYR A 142 -9.19 -4.35 -6.02
CA TYR A 142 -7.92 -3.63 -6.13
C TYR A 142 -6.70 -4.55 -6.15
N ALA A 143 -6.80 -5.76 -5.60
CA ALA A 143 -5.79 -6.80 -5.80
C ALA A 143 -5.70 -7.20 -7.29
N ASN A 144 -6.82 -7.25 -8.00
CA ASN A 144 -6.86 -7.47 -9.43
C ASN A 144 -6.10 -6.37 -10.20
N TYR A 145 -6.35 -5.10 -9.88
CA TYR A 145 -5.62 -3.97 -10.48
C TYR A 145 -4.12 -3.98 -10.11
N ALA A 146 -3.77 -4.36 -8.87
CA ALA A 146 -2.37 -4.53 -8.48
C ALA A 146 -1.67 -5.64 -9.29
N THR A 147 -2.39 -6.75 -9.54
CA THR A 147 -1.92 -7.85 -10.40
C THR A 147 -1.66 -7.39 -11.83
N MET A 148 -2.62 -6.67 -12.41
CA MET A 148 -2.48 -6.12 -13.76
C MET A 148 -1.30 -5.16 -13.86
N ALA A 149 -1.18 -4.22 -12.91
CA ALA A 149 -0.09 -3.26 -12.89
C ALA A 149 1.28 -3.96 -12.75
N ALA A 150 1.38 -4.98 -11.87
CA ALA A 150 2.59 -5.79 -11.70
C ALA A 150 2.97 -6.57 -12.97
N GLY A 151 1.97 -7.03 -13.73
CA GLY A 151 2.18 -7.75 -14.97
C GLY A 151 2.47 -6.87 -16.19
N LEU A 152 2.04 -5.61 -16.17
CA LEU A 152 2.21 -4.65 -17.27
C LEU A 152 3.45 -3.78 -17.12
N ARG A 153 4.01 -3.63 -15.91
CA ARG A 153 5.24 -2.86 -15.71
C ARG A 153 6.47 -3.53 -16.34
N GLU A 154 7.51 -2.72 -16.58
CA GLU A 154 8.81 -3.21 -17.06
C GLU A 154 9.93 -2.80 -16.06
N PRO A 155 10.69 -3.76 -15.52
CA PRO A 155 10.50 -5.21 -15.66
C PRO A 155 9.24 -5.68 -14.91
N LYS A 156 8.63 -6.76 -15.42
CA LYS A 156 7.46 -7.40 -14.79
C LYS A 156 7.76 -7.85 -13.36
N ASP A 157 6.88 -7.56 -12.41
CA ASP A 157 6.99 -8.02 -11.03
C ASP A 157 6.22 -9.32 -10.81
N VAL A 158 6.87 -10.44 -11.15
CA VAL A 158 6.32 -11.80 -11.06
C VAL A 158 5.81 -12.12 -9.64
N ALA A 159 6.55 -11.73 -8.61
CA ALA A 159 6.18 -12.01 -7.22
C ALA A 159 4.86 -11.31 -6.84
N SER A 160 4.70 -10.05 -7.25
CA SER A 160 3.48 -9.29 -7.02
C SER A 160 2.31 -9.78 -7.87
N VAL A 161 2.54 -10.23 -9.12
CA VAL A 161 1.48 -10.87 -9.93
C VAL A 161 0.90 -12.06 -9.17
N ILE A 162 1.74 -12.93 -8.61
CA ILE A 162 1.28 -14.11 -7.87
C ILE A 162 0.62 -13.69 -6.53
N LYS A 163 1.26 -12.80 -5.79
CA LYS A 163 0.77 -12.33 -4.48
C LYS A 163 -0.65 -11.76 -4.60
N TYR A 164 -0.79 -10.73 -5.41
CA TYR A 164 -2.06 -10.02 -5.55
C TYR A 164 -3.07 -10.81 -6.40
N GLY A 165 -2.61 -11.61 -7.37
CA GLY A 165 -3.44 -12.48 -8.17
C GLY A 165 -4.22 -13.49 -7.34
N ASN A 166 -3.61 -14.05 -6.29
CA ASN A 166 -4.28 -14.97 -5.37
C ASN A 166 -5.44 -14.31 -4.58
N VAL A 167 -5.39 -13.01 -4.37
CA VAL A 167 -6.50 -12.25 -3.77
C VAL A 167 -7.48 -11.77 -4.84
N GLY A 168 -6.95 -11.28 -5.97
CA GLY A 168 -7.74 -10.67 -7.05
C GLY A 168 -8.65 -11.64 -7.77
N LYS A 169 -8.25 -12.92 -7.89
CA LYS A 169 -9.08 -13.97 -8.51
C LYS A 169 -10.43 -14.19 -7.82
N GLU A 170 -10.54 -13.81 -6.54
CA GLU A 170 -11.78 -13.91 -5.78
C GLU A 170 -12.79 -12.78 -6.11
N SER A 171 -12.43 -11.83 -6.97
CA SER A 171 -13.34 -10.78 -7.42
C SER A 171 -14.43 -11.35 -8.33
N ASN A 172 -15.69 -11.08 -7.98
CA ASN A 172 -16.85 -11.64 -8.70
C ASN A 172 -16.92 -11.23 -10.18
N SER A 173 -16.49 -10.01 -10.52
CA SER A 173 -16.62 -9.47 -11.88
C SER A 173 -15.30 -9.44 -12.65
N GLU A 174 -14.17 -9.30 -11.96
CA GLU A 174 -12.88 -8.98 -12.58
C GLU A 174 -11.81 -10.05 -12.33
N GLY A 175 -12.12 -11.10 -11.54
CA GLY A 175 -11.17 -12.13 -11.11
C GLY A 175 -10.47 -12.86 -12.28
N TRP A 176 -11.12 -12.97 -13.41
CA TRP A 176 -10.56 -13.56 -14.64
C TRP A 176 -9.29 -12.84 -15.12
N ARG A 177 -9.15 -11.53 -14.85
CA ARG A 177 -7.96 -10.76 -15.24
C ARG A 177 -6.76 -11.20 -14.42
N ALA A 178 -6.93 -11.36 -13.10
CA ALA A 178 -5.88 -11.88 -12.23
C ALA A 178 -5.43 -13.27 -12.69
N LEU A 179 -6.39 -14.15 -12.98
CA LEU A 179 -6.09 -15.50 -13.50
C LEU A 179 -5.29 -15.45 -14.80
N MET A 180 -5.65 -14.58 -15.74
CA MET A 180 -4.93 -14.42 -17.01
C MET A 180 -3.45 -14.02 -16.78
N PHE A 181 -3.17 -13.03 -15.92
CA PHE A 181 -1.79 -12.63 -15.62
C PHE A 181 -1.02 -13.70 -14.86
N MET A 182 -1.68 -14.41 -13.93
CA MET A 182 -1.06 -15.54 -13.22
C MET A 182 -0.72 -16.69 -14.18
N ALA A 183 -1.62 -17.05 -15.09
CA ALA A 183 -1.38 -18.07 -16.11
C ALA A 183 -0.20 -17.70 -17.01
N GLU A 184 -0.09 -16.44 -17.43
CA GLU A 184 1.06 -15.97 -18.21
C GLU A 184 2.37 -16.14 -17.45
N VAL A 185 2.41 -15.75 -16.17
CA VAL A 185 3.59 -15.86 -15.32
C VAL A 185 3.99 -17.32 -15.11
N TYR A 186 3.05 -18.20 -14.78
CA TYR A 186 3.36 -19.62 -14.59
C TYR A 186 3.77 -20.30 -15.90
N GLY A 187 3.15 -19.96 -17.02
CA GLY A 187 3.47 -20.56 -18.30
C GLY A 187 4.75 -20.06 -18.94
N LYS A 188 5.08 -18.76 -18.80
CA LYS A 188 6.21 -18.16 -19.51
C LYS A 188 7.41 -17.88 -18.62
N GLU A 189 7.17 -17.37 -17.40
CA GLU A 189 8.26 -16.89 -16.55
C GLU A 189 8.77 -17.97 -15.59
N GLN A 190 7.85 -18.76 -15.01
CA GLN A 190 8.19 -19.82 -14.06
C GLN A 190 8.19 -21.22 -14.65
N VAL A 191 7.57 -21.41 -15.83
CA VAL A 191 7.44 -22.69 -16.50
C VAL A 191 6.84 -23.77 -15.57
N ASP A 192 5.83 -23.42 -14.81
CA ASP A 192 5.11 -24.31 -13.89
C ASP A 192 3.80 -24.76 -14.54
N SER A 193 3.87 -25.89 -15.29
CA SER A 193 2.72 -26.40 -16.04
C SER A 193 1.56 -26.86 -15.15
N VAL A 194 1.84 -27.28 -13.91
CA VAL A 194 0.79 -27.71 -12.98
C VAL A 194 -0.01 -26.49 -12.54
N LYS A 195 0.65 -25.47 -12.03
CA LYS A 195 -0.02 -24.22 -11.61
C LYS A 195 -0.67 -23.50 -12.77
N TRP A 196 -0.09 -23.58 -13.97
CA TRP A 196 -0.70 -23.02 -15.18
C TRP A 196 -2.04 -23.69 -15.52
N LEU A 197 -2.14 -25.01 -15.32
CA LEU A 197 -3.40 -25.75 -15.56
C LEU A 197 -4.46 -25.52 -14.47
N GLU A 198 -4.04 -25.14 -13.23
CA GLU A 198 -4.91 -24.84 -12.12
C GLU A 198 -5.46 -23.40 -12.12
N THR A 199 -4.89 -22.52 -12.95
CA THR A 199 -5.27 -21.10 -13.07
C THR A 199 -6.34 -20.90 -14.15
#